data_304c9f4bfed9e3f20940cb93f7201985
#
_entry.id   304c9f4bfed9e3f20940cb93f7201985
#
_cell.length_a   1.000
_cell.length_b   1.000
_cell.length_c   1.000
_cell.angle_alpha   90.00
_cell.angle_beta   90.00
_cell.angle_gamma   90.00
#
_symmetry.space_group_name_H-M   'P 1'
#
loop_
_entity.id
_entity.type
_entity.pdbx_description
1 polymer ?
#
loop_
_entity_poly.entity_id
_entity_poly.type
_entity_poly.pdbx_seq_one_letter_code
_entity_poly.pdbx_strand_id
1 'polypeptide(L)'
;GAVLSPLLSASEIEDKRRILPNAMRNGTMMRIQLLGLALSGWFLSGFWLVLATMGFLFLLGYYSGAQRVSFQMLMAKVIPIEKRGRLQGYRNLAGGGIAAALSWWAGSILIQKNILGNGYATTFMLSFILTSVGLTMLALFIREPDNHRPRAPMRLRDRIRELPQLLAERSYRNFLIAQLLTTGGRIAMPFCILHAGDVMHLDGTSLGLFSLAFLGAETLSNLVWGALGDRKGFRLVYILANVIWLVGFLLMLVARDHTGFVLGFVALGAAMCGYSLSQQTLVLEFGAREDTPMRLALSTTAETSVAAIGPFIGGIIAAAFGFVPLIWVSMALLAAALLVILLGVQEPRFENNSL
;
A
#
# COMPACT_ATOMS: atom_id res chain seq x y z
N GLY A 1 0.13 1.14 -15.26
CA GLY A 1 0.37 2.56 -14.95
C GLY A 1 1.16 2.74 -13.65
N ALA A 2 0.72 2.15 -12.55
CA ALA A 2 1.30 2.35 -11.21
C ALA A 2 2.75 1.84 -11.03
N VAL A 3 3.27 1.00 -11.91
CA VAL A 3 4.63 0.43 -11.80
C VAL A 3 5.71 1.44 -12.17
N LEU A 4 5.53 2.18 -13.26
CA LEU A 4 6.54 3.12 -13.78
C LEU A 4 6.40 4.54 -13.23
N SER A 5 5.20 4.94 -12.84
CA SER A 5 4.92 6.31 -12.41
C SER A 5 5.70 6.79 -11.17
N PRO A 6 6.05 5.95 -10.17
CA PRO A 6 6.83 6.39 -9.03
C PRO A 6 8.23 6.88 -9.41
N LEU A 7 8.93 6.17 -10.32
CA LEU A 7 10.27 6.57 -10.79
C LEU A 7 10.23 7.88 -11.56
N LEU A 8 9.22 8.05 -12.44
CA LEU A 8 9.03 9.31 -13.17
C LEU A 8 8.71 10.47 -12.23
N SER A 9 7.84 10.26 -11.25
CA SER A 9 7.48 11.29 -10.27
C SER A 9 8.65 11.67 -9.36
N ALA A 10 9.49 10.71 -8.97
CA ALA A 10 10.67 11.00 -8.13
C ALA A 10 11.62 11.94 -8.84
N SER A 11 11.94 11.68 -10.12
CA SER A 11 12.83 12.54 -10.91
C SER A 11 12.29 13.98 -11.07
N GLU A 12 10.96 14.16 -11.08
CA GLU A 12 10.32 15.49 -11.14
C GLU A 12 10.32 16.24 -9.80
N ILE A 13 10.42 15.52 -8.66
CA ILE A 13 10.33 16.11 -7.32
C ILE A 13 11.71 16.55 -6.82
N GLU A 14 12.76 15.82 -7.17
CA GLU A 14 14.12 16.06 -6.66
C GLU A 14 14.67 17.45 -6.98
N ASP A 15 14.30 18.03 -8.14
CA ASP A 15 14.74 19.36 -8.55
C ASP A 15 13.90 20.48 -7.93
N LYS A 16 12.78 20.17 -7.27
CA LYS A 16 11.83 21.19 -6.83
C LYS A 16 12.02 21.56 -5.36
N ARG A 17 12.08 22.83 -5.11
CA ARG A 17 12.13 23.41 -3.77
C ARG A 17 10.86 23.14 -2.96
N ARG A 18 9.71 23.07 -3.65
CA ARG A 18 8.38 22.78 -3.07
C ARG A 18 7.78 21.55 -3.71
N ILE A 19 7.36 20.61 -2.87
CA ILE A 19 6.75 19.34 -3.27
C ILE A 19 5.21 19.48 -3.39
N LEU A 20 4.61 20.38 -2.60
CA LEU A 20 3.16 20.57 -2.54
C LEU A 20 2.53 20.82 -3.93
N PRO A 21 3.07 21.70 -4.82
CA PRO A 21 2.49 21.92 -6.14
C PRO A 21 2.45 20.66 -6.99
N ASN A 22 3.49 19.80 -6.90
CA ASN A 22 3.55 18.54 -7.63
C ASN A 22 2.55 17.52 -7.07
N ALA A 23 2.43 17.43 -5.75
CA ALA A 23 1.42 16.61 -5.08
C ALA A 23 -0.01 17.06 -5.46
N MET A 24 -0.25 18.37 -5.55
CA MET A 24 -1.53 18.93 -5.98
C MET A 24 -1.83 18.58 -7.45
N ARG A 25 -0.87 18.74 -8.35
CA ARG A 25 -1.00 18.39 -9.77
C ARG A 25 -1.37 16.91 -9.95
N ASN A 26 -0.58 16.01 -9.36
CA ASN A 26 -0.80 14.58 -9.46
C ASN A 26 -2.14 14.16 -8.80
N GLY A 27 -2.45 14.76 -7.64
CA GLY A 27 -3.71 14.55 -6.96
C GLY A 27 -4.92 15.02 -7.76
N THR A 28 -4.86 16.16 -8.45
CA THR A 28 -5.92 16.66 -9.33
C THR A 28 -6.09 15.75 -10.54
N MET A 29 -4.99 15.34 -11.19
CA MET A 29 -5.05 14.42 -12.33
C MET A 29 -5.67 13.07 -11.93
N MET A 30 -5.33 12.54 -10.75
CA MET A 30 -5.96 11.31 -10.23
C MET A 30 -7.49 11.46 -10.10
N ARG A 31 -7.97 12.62 -9.66
CA ARG A 31 -9.41 12.89 -9.47
C ARG A 31 -10.15 13.08 -10.79
N ILE A 32 -9.52 13.70 -11.79
CA ILE A 32 -10.07 13.81 -13.13
C ILE A 32 -10.38 12.41 -13.70
N GLN A 33 -9.58 11.40 -13.38
CA GLN A 33 -9.87 10.03 -13.82
C GLN A 33 -11.13 9.46 -13.13
N LEU A 34 -11.36 9.78 -11.85
CA LEU A 34 -12.60 9.38 -11.17
C LEU A 34 -13.84 10.04 -11.79
N LEU A 35 -13.71 11.32 -12.13
CA LEU A 35 -14.76 12.04 -12.88
C LEU A 35 -14.99 11.41 -14.26
N GLY A 36 -13.91 11.07 -14.97
CA GLY A 36 -13.99 10.38 -16.25
C GLY A 36 -14.71 9.03 -16.16
N LEU A 37 -14.43 8.24 -15.11
CA LEU A 37 -15.13 6.98 -14.84
C LEU A 37 -16.63 7.20 -14.59
N ALA A 38 -16.99 8.22 -13.79
CA ALA A 38 -18.39 8.58 -13.55
C ALA A 38 -19.12 8.98 -14.84
N LEU A 39 -18.54 9.87 -15.63
CA LEU A 39 -19.12 10.32 -16.90
C LEU A 39 -19.22 9.17 -17.92
N SER A 40 -18.19 8.33 -18.01
CA SER A 40 -18.23 7.15 -18.88
C SER A 40 -19.39 6.21 -18.51
N GLY A 41 -19.62 5.99 -17.21
CA GLY A 41 -20.72 5.15 -16.74
C GLY A 41 -22.11 5.71 -17.04
N TRP A 42 -22.28 7.03 -17.11
CA TRP A 42 -23.57 7.65 -17.45
C TRP A 42 -23.81 7.81 -18.94
N PHE A 43 -22.76 8.08 -19.73
CA PHE A 43 -22.93 8.51 -21.12
C PHE A 43 -22.48 7.47 -22.15
N LEU A 44 -21.72 6.45 -21.76
CA LEU A 44 -21.19 5.44 -22.66
C LEU A 44 -21.83 4.06 -22.40
N SER A 45 -21.87 3.22 -23.44
CA SER A 45 -22.36 1.85 -23.37
C SER A 45 -21.52 0.90 -24.24
N GLY A 46 -21.65 -0.39 -23.98
CA GLY A 46 -21.01 -1.44 -24.78
C GLY A 46 -19.49 -1.29 -24.85
N PHE A 47 -18.93 -1.44 -26.05
CA PHE A 47 -17.48 -1.42 -26.29
C PHE A 47 -16.80 -0.11 -25.84
N TRP A 48 -17.44 1.04 -26.10
CA TRP A 48 -16.88 2.35 -25.73
C TRP A 48 -16.80 2.56 -24.23
N LEU A 49 -17.74 2.04 -23.46
CA LEU A 49 -17.69 2.06 -22.00
C LEU A 49 -16.49 1.25 -21.49
N VAL A 50 -16.27 0.06 -22.02
CA VAL A 50 -15.14 -0.80 -21.61
C VAL A 50 -13.81 -0.12 -21.93
N LEU A 51 -13.67 0.41 -23.16
CA LEU A 51 -12.44 1.06 -23.58
C LEU A 51 -12.13 2.30 -22.74
N ALA A 52 -13.13 3.16 -22.51
CA ALA A 52 -12.98 4.35 -21.65
C ALA A 52 -12.63 3.98 -20.20
N THR A 53 -13.33 2.99 -19.65
CA THR A 53 -13.07 2.50 -18.28
C THR A 53 -11.63 1.97 -18.14
N MET A 54 -11.15 1.16 -19.09
CA MET A 54 -9.76 0.69 -19.11
C MET A 54 -8.76 1.85 -19.20
N GLY A 55 -9.02 2.84 -20.05
CA GLY A 55 -8.17 4.02 -20.18
C GLY A 55 -8.09 4.84 -18.90
N PHE A 56 -9.24 5.16 -18.30
CA PHE A 56 -9.28 5.91 -17.04
C PHE A 56 -8.69 5.13 -15.87
N LEU A 57 -8.91 3.82 -15.76
CA LEU A 57 -8.28 2.98 -14.72
C LEU A 57 -6.76 2.89 -14.90
N PHE A 58 -6.26 2.81 -16.13
CA PHE A 58 -4.83 2.83 -16.41
C PHE A 58 -4.20 4.17 -15.96
N LEU A 59 -4.82 5.30 -16.32
CA LEU A 59 -4.38 6.64 -15.92
C LEU A 59 -4.53 6.87 -14.41
N LEU A 60 -5.61 6.38 -13.80
CA LEU A 60 -5.81 6.41 -12.35
C LEU A 60 -4.67 5.69 -11.64
N GLY A 61 -4.29 4.50 -12.10
CA GLY A 61 -3.14 3.76 -11.58
C GLY A 61 -1.83 4.53 -11.76
N TYR A 62 -1.61 5.17 -12.90
CA TYR A 62 -0.43 6.00 -13.14
C TYR A 62 -0.34 7.17 -12.15
N TYR A 63 -1.38 7.99 -12.05
CA TYR A 63 -1.37 9.17 -11.18
C TYR A 63 -1.40 8.79 -9.69
N SER A 64 -1.99 7.67 -9.30
CA SER A 64 -1.97 7.19 -7.92
C SER A 64 -0.56 6.79 -7.46
N GLY A 65 0.22 6.14 -8.33
CA GLY A 65 1.62 5.82 -8.06
C GLY A 65 2.48 7.08 -7.89
N ALA A 66 2.32 8.07 -8.78
CA ALA A 66 3.00 9.37 -8.69
C ALA A 66 2.58 10.15 -7.44
N GLN A 67 1.28 10.14 -7.11
CA GLN A 67 0.76 10.79 -5.93
C GLN A 67 1.27 10.15 -4.63
N ARG A 68 1.43 8.84 -4.60
CA ARG A 68 1.96 8.12 -3.43
C ARG A 68 3.36 8.62 -3.07
N VAL A 69 4.26 8.77 -4.06
CA VAL A 69 5.62 9.30 -3.85
C VAL A 69 5.57 10.75 -3.37
N SER A 70 4.82 11.61 -4.09
CA SER A 70 4.70 13.03 -3.76
C SER A 70 4.14 13.25 -2.33
N PHE A 71 3.11 12.48 -1.96
CA PHE A 71 2.48 12.58 -0.65
C PHE A 71 3.38 12.09 0.48
N GLN A 72 4.09 10.97 0.30
CA GLN A 72 5.01 10.45 1.30
C GLN A 72 6.20 11.39 1.52
N MET A 73 6.72 11.99 0.44
CA MET A 73 7.78 13.02 0.53
C MET A 73 7.30 14.28 1.27
N LEU A 74 6.06 14.73 0.99
CA LEU A 74 5.46 15.85 1.70
C LEU A 74 5.31 15.53 3.20
N MET A 75 4.83 14.34 3.53
CA MET A 75 4.73 13.84 4.91
C MET A 75 6.10 13.81 5.60
N ALA A 76 7.13 13.31 4.91
CA ALA A 76 8.49 13.26 5.45
C ALA A 76 9.08 14.64 5.72
N LYS A 77 8.66 15.65 4.94
CA LYS A 77 9.13 17.04 5.06
C LYS A 77 8.41 17.81 6.17
N VAL A 78 7.09 17.58 6.32
CA VAL A 78 6.23 18.37 7.24
C VAL A 78 6.20 17.76 8.65
N ILE A 79 6.35 16.44 8.79
CA ILE A 79 6.11 15.73 10.04
C ILE A 79 7.40 15.17 10.62
N PRO A 80 7.72 15.49 11.92
CA PRO A 80 8.85 14.92 12.63
C PRO A 80 8.80 13.40 12.68
N ILE A 81 9.97 12.75 12.63
CA ILE A 81 10.12 11.28 12.59
C ILE A 81 9.36 10.62 13.73
N GLU A 82 9.43 11.18 14.94
CA GLU A 82 8.87 10.63 16.18
C GLU A 82 7.33 10.59 16.20
N LYS A 83 6.67 11.33 15.30
CA LYS A 83 5.20 11.44 15.25
C LYS A 83 4.58 10.84 13.99
N ARG A 84 5.41 10.35 13.04
CA ARG A 84 4.94 9.82 11.74
C ARG A 84 4.07 8.58 11.90
N GLY A 85 4.46 7.66 12.77
CA GLY A 85 3.75 6.42 12.99
C GLY A 85 2.37 6.62 13.58
N ARG A 86 2.27 7.41 14.64
CA ARG A 86 0.97 7.73 15.27
C ARG A 86 0.03 8.45 14.32
N LEU A 87 0.54 9.45 13.60
CA LEU A 87 -0.27 10.17 12.62
C LEU A 87 -0.77 9.25 11.53
N GLN A 88 0.12 8.38 11.00
CA GLN A 88 -0.23 7.38 10.01
C GLN A 88 -1.28 6.40 10.55
N GLY A 89 -1.11 5.93 11.79
CA GLY A 89 -2.05 5.06 12.48
C GLY A 89 -3.43 5.69 12.64
N TYR A 90 -3.52 6.91 13.16
CA TYR A 90 -4.79 7.64 13.30
C TYR A 90 -5.45 7.92 11.96
N ARG A 91 -4.65 8.33 10.96
CA ARG A 91 -5.16 8.57 9.59
C ARG A 91 -5.75 7.30 8.99
N ASN A 92 -5.05 6.17 9.12
CA ASN A 92 -5.51 4.91 8.55
C ASN A 92 -6.73 4.37 9.30
N LEU A 93 -6.79 4.51 10.63
CA LEU A 93 -7.95 4.13 11.43
C LEU A 93 -9.19 4.96 11.04
N ALA A 94 -9.06 6.28 11.05
CA ALA A 94 -10.16 7.17 10.67
C ALA A 94 -10.57 6.98 9.21
N GLY A 95 -9.58 6.91 8.30
CA GLY A 95 -9.82 6.69 6.87
C GLY A 95 -10.46 5.34 6.60
N GLY A 96 -10.00 4.27 7.24
CA GLY A 96 -10.57 2.92 7.11
C GLY A 96 -12.01 2.85 7.63
N GLY A 97 -12.29 3.45 8.79
CA GLY A 97 -13.65 3.50 9.34
C GLY A 97 -14.62 4.28 8.45
N ILE A 98 -14.21 5.46 7.98
CA ILE A 98 -15.00 6.28 7.05
C ILE A 98 -15.20 5.54 5.72
N ALA A 99 -14.14 4.91 5.18
CA ALA A 99 -14.23 4.17 3.93
C ALA A 99 -15.18 2.98 4.04
N ALA A 100 -15.15 2.23 5.14
CA ALA A 100 -16.07 1.12 5.39
C ALA A 100 -17.52 1.59 5.46
N ALA A 101 -17.81 2.66 6.21
CA ALA A 101 -19.15 3.24 6.32
C ALA A 101 -19.65 3.74 4.96
N LEU A 102 -18.81 4.46 4.21
CA LEU A 102 -19.18 4.98 2.88
C LEU A 102 -19.36 3.85 1.87
N SER A 103 -18.54 2.80 1.91
CA SER A 103 -18.68 1.64 1.01
C SER A 103 -19.97 0.88 1.26
N TRP A 104 -20.31 0.66 2.54
CA TRP A 104 -21.58 0.04 2.90
C TRP A 104 -22.78 0.89 2.42
N TRP A 105 -22.74 2.20 2.70
CA TRP A 105 -23.79 3.13 2.29
C TRP A 105 -23.91 3.22 0.76
N ALA A 106 -22.78 3.32 0.03
CA ALA A 106 -22.79 3.37 -1.42
C ALA A 106 -23.31 2.06 -2.03
N GLY A 107 -22.90 0.91 -1.49
CA GLY A 107 -23.38 -0.40 -1.94
C GLY A 107 -24.89 -0.56 -1.73
N SER A 108 -25.37 -0.30 -0.50
CA SER A 108 -26.78 -0.52 -0.12
C SER A 108 -27.73 0.50 -0.69
N ILE A 109 -27.31 1.73 -0.95
CA ILE A 109 -28.19 2.81 -1.39
C ILE A 109 -27.89 3.21 -2.84
N LEU A 110 -26.66 3.57 -3.20
CA LEU A 110 -26.37 4.10 -4.54
C LEU A 110 -26.43 3.00 -5.60
N ILE A 111 -25.78 1.85 -5.35
CA ILE A 111 -25.69 0.78 -6.33
C ILE A 111 -27.00 -0.03 -6.35
N GLN A 112 -27.49 -0.49 -5.19
CA GLN A 112 -28.66 -1.34 -5.11
C GLN A 112 -29.95 -0.65 -5.61
N LYS A 113 -30.10 0.66 -5.31
CA LYS A 113 -31.25 1.46 -5.78
C LYS A 113 -31.02 2.11 -7.15
N ASN A 114 -29.88 1.86 -7.78
CA ASN A 114 -29.49 2.42 -9.08
C ASN A 114 -29.67 3.94 -9.18
N ILE A 115 -29.23 4.68 -8.14
CA ILE A 115 -29.46 6.12 -8.02
C ILE A 115 -28.86 6.85 -9.20
N LEU A 116 -29.55 7.86 -9.73
CA LEU A 116 -29.22 8.64 -10.94
C LEU A 116 -29.04 7.77 -12.20
N GLY A 117 -29.74 6.65 -12.28
CA GLY A 117 -29.75 5.76 -13.45
C GLY A 117 -28.53 4.85 -13.60
N ASN A 118 -27.46 5.10 -12.84
CA ASN A 118 -26.28 4.23 -12.77
C ASN A 118 -25.58 4.39 -11.41
N GLY A 119 -25.82 3.44 -10.49
CA GLY A 119 -25.28 3.48 -9.14
C GLY A 119 -23.74 3.42 -9.07
N TYR A 120 -23.08 2.74 -10.00
CA TYR A 120 -21.62 2.72 -10.08
C TYR A 120 -21.05 4.09 -10.50
N ALA A 121 -21.63 4.73 -11.53
CA ALA A 121 -21.24 6.06 -11.95
C ALA A 121 -21.44 7.09 -10.84
N THR A 122 -22.56 7.00 -10.12
CA THR A 122 -22.86 7.83 -8.95
C THR A 122 -21.83 7.63 -7.83
N THR A 123 -21.38 6.41 -7.59
CA THR A 123 -20.32 6.11 -6.60
C THR A 123 -18.98 6.72 -7.00
N PHE A 124 -18.59 6.66 -8.28
CA PHE A 124 -17.38 7.33 -8.77
C PHE A 124 -17.48 8.86 -8.65
N MET A 125 -18.65 9.45 -8.93
CA MET A 125 -18.88 10.89 -8.76
C MET A 125 -18.75 11.29 -7.29
N LEU A 126 -19.34 10.54 -6.36
CA LEU A 126 -19.18 10.77 -4.93
C LEU A 126 -17.70 10.69 -4.51
N SER A 127 -16.98 9.68 -4.99
CA SER A 127 -15.55 9.53 -4.72
C SER A 127 -14.75 10.72 -5.26
N PHE A 128 -15.09 11.24 -6.45
CA PHE A 128 -14.49 12.46 -7.01
C PHE A 128 -14.72 13.67 -6.09
N ILE A 129 -15.96 13.90 -5.64
CA ILE A 129 -16.31 15.03 -4.78
C ILE A 129 -15.58 14.96 -3.45
N LEU A 130 -15.68 13.83 -2.73
CA LEU A 130 -15.09 13.67 -1.40
C LEU A 130 -13.56 13.78 -1.44
N THR A 131 -12.93 13.15 -2.41
CA THR A 131 -11.47 13.21 -2.54
C THR A 131 -10.98 14.59 -3.01
N SER A 132 -11.79 15.33 -3.78
CA SER A 132 -11.50 16.72 -4.18
C SER A 132 -11.57 17.68 -3.01
N VAL A 133 -12.57 17.53 -2.14
CA VAL A 133 -12.66 18.27 -0.87
C VAL A 133 -11.42 18.00 -0.01
N GLY A 134 -11.01 16.72 0.13
CA GLY A 134 -9.80 16.37 0.87
C GLY A 134 -8.51 16.99 0.27
N LEU A 135 -8.40 17.03 -1.05
CA LEU A 135 -7.25 17.68 -1.71
C LEU A 135 -7.24 19.19 -1.51
N THR A 136 -8.40 19.84 -1.56
CA THR A 136 -8.56 21.27 -1.32
C THR A 136 -8.18 21.63 0.12
N MET A 137 -8.62 20.82 1.08
CA MET A 137 -8.20 20.98 2.48
C MET A 137 -6.68 20.84 2.64
N LEU A 138 -6.07 19.84 1.99
CA LEU A 138 -4.62 19.67 2.00
C LEU A 138 -3.93 20.96 1.50
N ALA A 139 -4.43 21.53 0.40
CA ALA A 139 -3.87 22.75 -0.20
C ALA A 139 -3.98 23.99 0.72
N LEU A 140 -5.09 24.11 1.44
CA LEU A 140 -5.37 25.27 2.28
C LEU A 140 -4.65 25.24 3.63
N PHE A 141 -4.52 24.04 4.23
CA PHE A 141 -4.04 23.91 5.60
C PHE A 141 -2.58 23.50 5.72
N ILE A 142 -1.98 22.86 4.70
CA ILE A 142 -0.58 22.45 4.77
C ILE A 142 0.32 23.61 4.36
N ARG A 143 1.19 24.02 5.30
CA ARG A 143 2.30 24.92 5.04
C ARG A 143 3.59 24.11 4.90
N GLU A 144 4.14 24.11 3.70
CA GLU A 144 5.39 23.41 3.41
C GLU A 144 6.59 24.24 3.84
N PRO A 145 7.49 23.74 4.74
CA PRO A 145 8.69 24.44 5.13
C PRO A 145 9.70 24.49 3.99
N ASP A 146 10.44 25.59 3.86
CA ASP A 146 11.41 25.86 2.78
C ASP A 146 12.81 25.21 3.02
N ASN A 147 12.84 24.05 3.73
CA ASN A 147 14.07 23.41 4.21
C ASN A 147 14.69 22.42 3.20
N HIS A 148 14.12 22.29 2.00
CA HIS A 148 14.61 21.36 1.01
C HIS A 148 15.71 22.00 0.17
N ARG A 149 16.89 21.36 0.12
CA ARG A 149 17.92 21.70 -0.85
C ARG A 149 17.64 20.93 -2.13
N PRO A 150 17.22 21.61 -3.22
CA PRO A 150 16.97 20.92 -4.48
C PRO A 150 18.28 20.34 -5.00
N ARG A 151 18.23 19.11 -5.49
CA ARG A 151 19.34 18.52 -6.23
C ARG A 151 19.39 19.12 -7.64
N ALA A 152 20.57 19.18 -8.24
CA ALA A 152 20.70 19.67 -9.60
C ALA A 152 19.80 18.89 -10.56
N PRO A 153 19.08 19.56 -11.50
CA PRO A 153 18.19 18.89 -12.43
C PRO A 153 18.97 17.87 -13.28
N MET A 154 18.59 16.62 -13.23
CA MET A 154 19.19 15.54 -14.02
C MET A 154 18.12 14.82 -14.82
N ARG A 155 18.50 14.32 -16.01
CA ARG A 155 17.59 13.50 -16.82
C ARG A 155 17.33 12.16 -16.13
N LEU A 156 16.10 11.61 -16.28
CA LEU A 156 15.72 10.31 -15.71
C LEU A 156 16.74 9.21 -16.04
N ARG A 157 17.29 9.20 -17.27
CA ARG A 157 18.30 8.23 -17.69
C ARG A 157 19.57 8.28 -16.82
N ASP A 158 19.99 9.48 -16.45
CA ASP A 158 21.18 9.69 -15.62
C ASP A 158 20.88 9.30 -14.16
N ARG A 159 19.67 9.55 -13.70
CA ARG A 159 19.18 9.06 -12.39
C ARG A 159 19.12 7.54 -12.30
N ILE A 160 18.66 6.87 -13.35
CA ILE A 160 18.66 5.40 -13.40
C ILE A 160 20.10 4.85 -13.33
N ARG A 161 21.09 5.55 -13.87
CA ARG A 161 22.50 5.15 -13.76
C ARG A 161 23.06 5.30 -12.34
N GLU A 162 22.44 6.09 -11.48
CA GLU A 162 22.80 6.20 -10.06
C GLU A 162 22.23 5.07 -9.19
N LEU A 163 21.22 4.30 -9.69
CA LEU A 163 20.61 3.19 -8.94
C LEU A 163 21.63 2.21 -8.34
N PRO A 164 22.72 1.80 -9.05
CA PRO A 164 23.74 0.93 -8.46
C PRO A 164 24.39 1.54 -7.22
N GLN A 165 24.56 2.88 -7.16
CA GLN A 165 25.13 3.56 -6.00
C GLN A 165 24.18 3.52 -4.80
N LEU A 166 22.87 3.72 -5.03
CA LEU A 166 21.85 3.57 -3.98
C LEU A 166 21.77 2.13 -3.45
N LEU A 167 21.95 1.15 -4.33
CA LEU A 167 21.97 -0.28 -3.99
C LEU A 167 23.31 -0.71 -3.37
N ALA A 168 24.35 0.11 -3.42
CA ALA A 168 25.62 -0.15 -2.73
C ALA A 168 25.46 -0.05 -1.21
N GLU A 169 24.51 0.76 -0.73
CA GLU A 169 24.17 0.80 0.70
C GLU A 169 23.54 -0.52 1.15
N ARG A 170 24.26 -1.25 1.99
CA ARG A 170 23.92 -2.62 2.39
C ARG A 170 22.55 -2.69 3.09
N SER A 171 22.28 -1.78 4.02
CA SER A 171 21.02 -1.77 4.78
C SER A 171 19.82 -1.53 3.88
N TYR A 172 19.89 -0.55 2.98
CA TYR A 172 18.82 -0.26 2.04
C TYR A 172 18.60 -1.38 1.02
N ARG A 173 19.66 -1.95 0.46
CA ARG A 173 19.58 -3.09 -0.46
C ARG A 173 18.92 -4.31 0.21
N ASN A 174 19.33 -4.65 1.43
CA ASN A 174 18.75 -5.77 2.17
C ASN A 174 17.28 -5.48 2.54
N PHE A 175 16.93 -4.24 2.86
CA PHE A 175 15.53 -3.85 3.04
C PHE A 175 14.70 -4.07 1.76
N LEU A 176 15.20 -3.67 0.58
CA LEU A 176 14.51 -3.94 -0.70
C LEU A 176 14.32 -5.43 -0.97
N ILE A 177 15.36 -6.25 -0.71
CA ILE A 177 15.25 -7.70 -0.85
C ILE A 177 14.19 -8.26 0.10
N ALA A 178 14.21 -7.87 1.37
CA ALA A 178 13.20 -8.27 2.35
C ALA A 178 11.79 -7.84 1.91
N GLN A 179 11.63 -6.63 1.39
CA GLN A 179 10.36 -6.10 0.87
C GLN A 179 9.85 -6.92 -0.32
N LEU A 180 10.69 -7.25 -1.29
CA LEU A 180 10.33 -8.10 -2.43
C LEU A 180 9.91 -9.50 -1.98
N LEU A 181 10.67 -10.11 -1.07
CA LEU A 181 10.35 -11.41 -0.49
C LEU A 181 9.04 -11.39 0.30
N THR A 182 8.80 -10.36 1.13
CA THR A 182 7.53 -10.21 1.86
C THR A 182 6.37 -10.00 0.89
N THR A 183 6.54 -9.18 -0.15
CA THR A 183 5.49 -8.96 -1.16
C THR A 183 5.21 -10.25 -1.94
N GLY A 184 6.24 -11.02 -2.29
CA GLY A 184 6.10 -12.37 -2.85
C GLY A 184 5.41 -13.33 -1.87
N GLY A 185 5.74 -13.26 -0.58
CA GLY A 185 5.11 -14.08 0.45
C GLY A 185 3.61 -13.82 0.66
N ARG A 186 3.08 -12.69 0.17
CA ARG A 186 1.63 -12.38 0.22
C ARG A 186 0.81 -13.06 -0.88
N ILE A 187 1.42 -13.78 -1.81
CA ILE A 187 0.71 -14.38 -2.96
C ILE A 187 -0.39 -15.36 -2.56
N ALA A 188 -0.28 -16.01 -1.40
CA ALA A 188 -1.32 -16.90 -0.88
C ALA A 188 -2.55 -16.17 -0.29
N MET A 189 -2.44 -14.87 0.05
CA MET A 189 -3.53 -14.16 0.75
C MET A 189 -4.89 -14.23 0.04
N PRO A 190 -5.01 -13.96 -1.27
CA PRO A 190 -6.30 -14.07 -1.96
C PRO A 190 -6.88 -15.47 -1.95
N PHE A 191 -6.04 -16.49 -1.78
CA PHE A 191 -6.41 -17.89 -1.81
C PHE A 191 -6.75 -18.47 -0.43
N CYS A 192 -6.51 -17.75 0.67
CA CYS A 192 -6.82 -18.23 2.02
C CYS A 192 -8.32 -18.48 2.21
N ILE A 193 -9.16 -17.64 1.60
CA ILE A 193 -10.62 -17.81 1.68
C ILE A 193 -11.08 -19.04 0.87
N LEU A 194 -10.44 -19.31 -0.26
CA LEU A 194 -10.72 -20.50 -1.08
C LEU A 194 -10.25 -21.76 -0.35
N HIS A 195 -9.08 -21.73 0.29
CA HIS A 195 -8.60 -22.82 1.14
C HIS A 195 -9.56 -23.12 2.31
N ALA A 196 -10.11 -22.06 2.94
CA ALA A 196 -11.13 -22.26 3.97
C ALA A 196 -12.39 -22.97 3.40
N GLY A 197 -12.77 -22.66 2.15
CA GLY A 197 -13.86 -23.31 1.44
C GLY A 197 -13.62 -24.79 1.12
N ASP A 198 -12.36 -25.19 0.93
CA ASP A 198 -12.00 -26.61 0.75
C ASP A 198 -12.06 -27.41 2.07
N VAL A 199 -11.83 -26.74 3.20
CA VAL A 199 -11.80 -27.38 4.52
C VAL A 199 -13.17 -27.45 5.16
N MET A 200 -14.03 -26.45 4.92
CA MET A 200 -15.34 -26.32 5.53
C MET A 200 -16.35 -25.71 4.57
N HIS A 201 -17.63 -26.00 4.80
CA HIS A 201 -18.69 -25.39 4.02
C HIS A 201 -18.78 -23.89 4.35
N LEU A 202 -18.55 -23.02 3.34
CA LEU A 202 -18.66 -21.58 3.48
C LEU A 202 -20.03 -21.10 3.05
N ASP A 203 -20.70 -20.39 3.95
CA ASP A 203 -21.89 -19.60 3.66
C ASP A 203 -21.55 -18.10 3.60
N GLY A 204 -22.52 -17.26 3.24
CA GLY A 204 -22.33 -15.83 3.20
C GLY A 204 -21.97 -15.23 4.55
N THR A 205 -22.41 -15.83 5.66
CA THR A 205 -22.10 -15.38 7.02
C THR A 205 -20.63 -15.62 7.34
N SER A 206 -20.11 -16.80 7.00
CA SER A 206 -18.68 -17.13 7.17
C SER A 206 -17.77 -16.19 6.38
N LEU A 207 -18.12 -15.92 5.10
CA LEU A 207 -17.39 -14.98 4.26
C LEU A 207 -17.38 -13.56 4.85
N GLY A 208 -18.53 -13.12 5.34
CA GLY A 208 -18.68 -11.83 6.03
C GLY A 208 -17.84 -11.76 7.29
N LEU A 209 -17.86 -12.80 8.12
CA LEU A 209 -17.10 -12.89 9.37
C LEU A 209 -15.58 -12.86 9.11
N PHE A 210 -15.09 -13.63 8.14
CA PHE A 210 -13.66 -13.64 7.78
C PHE A 210 -13.19 -12.28 7.23
N SER A 211 -14.01 -11.65 6.39
CA SER A 211 -13.73 -10.30 5.88
C SER A 211 -13.70 -9.26 7.00
N LEU A 212 -14.65 -9.33 7.93
CA LEU A 212 -14.72 -8.46 9.11
C LEU A 212 -13.51 -8.67 10.02
N ALA A 213 -13.12 -9.93 10.26
CA ALA A 213 -11.96 -10.29 11.06
C ALA A 213 -10.66 -9.69 10.47
N PHE A 214 -10.47 -9.86 9.16
CA PHE A 214 -9.30 -9.31 8.45
C PHE A 214 -9.29 -7.79 8.46
N LEU A 215 -10.34 -7.13 7.94
CA LEU A 215 -10.40 -5.66 7.81
C LEU A 215 -10.47 -4.97 9.18
N GLY A 216 -11.15 -5.57 10.14
CA GLY A 216 -11.21 -5.08 11.52
C GLY A 216 -9.84 -5.10 12.16
N ALA A 217 -9.11 -6.22 12.07
CA ALA A 217 -7.76 -6.33 12.59
C ALA A 217 -6.77 -5.39 11.86
N GLU A 218 -6.85 -5.30 10.53
CA GLU A 218 -6.05 -4.35 9.74
C GLU A 218 -6.29 -2.91 10.19
N THR A 219 -7.53 -2.52 10.42
CA THR A 219 -7.87 -1.16 10.81
C THR A 219 -7.46 -0.85 12.25
N LEU A 220 -7.80 -1.71 13.21
CA LEU A 220 -7.57 -1.47 14.64
C LEU A 220 -6.09 -1.57 15.02
N SER A 221 -5.33 -2.46 14.39
CA SER A 221 -3.91 -2.63 14.68
C SER A 221 -3.04 -1.43 14.27
N ASN A 222 -3.56 -0.50 13.44
CA ASN A 222 -2.84 0.73 13.08
C ASN A 222 -2.38 1.54 14.31
N LEU A 223 -3.20 1.58 15.36
CA LEU A 223 -2.86 2.30 16.59
C LEU A 223 -1.67 1.66 17.32
N VAL A 224 -1.68 0.33 17.39
CA VAL A 224 -0.62 -0.44 18.06
C VAL A 224 0.69 -0.30 17.29
N TRP A 225 0.64 -0.54 15.98
CA TRP A 225 1.83 -0.48 15.13
C TRP A 225 2.40 0.93 15.02
N GLY A 226 1.56 1.96 14.92
CA GLY A 226 1.99 3.35 14.91
C GLY A 226 2.71 3.74 16.20
N ALA A 227 2.13 3.40 17.36
CA ALA A 227 2.74 3.70 18.66
C ALA A 227 4.04 2.90 18.89
N LEU A 228 4.10 1.65 18.47
CA LEU A 228 5.29 0.81 18.59
C LEU A 228 6.41 1.33 17.68
N GLY A 229 6.10 1.67 16.41
CA GLY A 229 7.07 2.19 15.47
C GLY A 229 7.69 3.51 15.92
N ASP A 230 6.87 4.42 16.48
CA ASP A 230 7.36 5.70 17.00
C ASP A 230 8.31 5.52 18.20
N ARG A 231 8.06 4.51 19.05
CA ARG A 231 8.86 4.28 20.26
C ARG A 231 10.11 3.43 20.03
N LYS A 232 10.01 2.38 19.22
CA LYS A 232 11.05 1.35 19.10
C LYS A 232 11.63 1.21 17.68
N GLY A 233 11.18 2.06 16.75
CA GLY A 233 11.59 2.01 15.34
C GLY A 233 10.72 1.07 14.49
N PHE A 234 10.71 1.34 13.18
CA PHE A 234 9.86 0.63 12.22
C PHE A 234 10.45 -0.70 11.75
N ARG A 235 11.75 -0.93 11.94
CA ARG A 235 12.35 -2.25 11.72
C ARG A 235 11.73 -3.32 12.63
N LEU A 236 11.51 -3.01 13.91
CA LEU A 236 10.86 -3.93 14.83
C LEU A 236 9.41 -4.22 14.41
N VAL A 237 8.66 -3.20 13.98
CA VAL A 237 7.29 -3.38 13.46
C VAL A 237 7.28 -4.31 12.26
N TYR A 238 8.23 -4.12 11.33
CA TYR A 238 8.40 -4.99 10.15
C TYR A 238 8.65 -6.46 10.54
N ILE A 239 9.56 -6.68 11.48
CA ILE A 239 9.88 -8.03 12.00
C ILE A 239 8.64 -8.68 12.61
N LEU A 240 7.97 -8.00 13.54
CA LEU A 240 6.79 -8.51 14.22
C LEU A 240 5.63 -8.78 13.25
N ALA A 241 5.42 -7.91 12.28
CA ALA A 241 4.41 -8.10 11.24
C ALA A 241 4.67 -9.38 10.43
N ASN A 242 5.93 -9.64 10.03
CA ASN A 242 6.29 -10.88 9.32
C ASN A 242 6.10 -12.13 10.20
N VAL A 243 6.45 -12.06 11.49
CA VAL A 243 6.21 -13.16 12.44
C VAL A 243 4.71 -13.45 12.58
N ILE A 244 3.89 -12.42 12.77
CA ILE A 244 2.44 -12.58 12.87
C ILE A 244 1.86 -13.13 11.56
N TRP A 245 2.44 -12.76 10.42
CA TRP A 245 2.03 -13.31 9.12
C TRP A 245 2.30 -14.80 9.00
N LEU A 246 3.49 -15.24 9.41
CA LEU A 246 3.83 -16.66 9.49
C LEU A 246 2.88 -17.43 10.41
N VAL A 247 2.57 -16.87 11.58
CA VAL A 247 1.57 -17.45 12.51
C VAL A 247 0.19 -17.49 11.85
N GLY A 248 -0.23 -16.44 11.14
CA GLY A 248 -1.50 -16.39 10.42
C GLY A 248 -1.61 -17.50 9.37
N PHE A 249 -0.58 -17.69 8.55
CA PHE A 249 -0.56 -18.79 7.58
C PHE A 249 -0.49 -20.17 8.23
N LEU A 250 0.23 -20.32 9.33
CA LEU A 250 0.22 -21.57 10.09
C LEU A 250 -1.19 -21.89 10.63
N LEU A 251 -1.88 -20.86 11.16
CA LEU A 251 -3.28 -21.00 11.60
C LEU A 251 -4.18 -21.43 10.42
N MET A 252 -4.01 -20.85 9.22
CA MET A 252 -4.76 -21.27 8.04
C MET A 252 -4.56 -22.73 7.70
N LEU A 253 -3.34 -23.28 7.87
CA LEU A 253 -3.05 -24.69 7.58
C LEU A 253 -3.63 -25.67 8.60
N VAL A 254 -3.68 -25.25 9.89
CA VAL A 254 -4.13 -26.14 10.98
C VAL A 254 -5.61 -25.99 11.33
N ALA A 255 -6.24 -24.87 10.95
CA ALA A 255 -7.64 -24.58 11.22
C ALA A 255 -8.56 -25.65 10.61
N ARG A 256 -9.61 -26.03 11.36
CA ARG A 256 -10.65 -26.97 10.94
C ARG A 256 -12.07 -26.44 11.22
N ASP A 257 -12.16 -25.30 11.90
CA ASP A 257 -13.40 -24.67 12.32
C ASP A 257 -13.39 -23.16 12.06
N HIS A 258 -14.55 -22.53 12.21
CA HIS A 258 -14.71 -21.08 12.01
C HIS A 258 -13.78 -20.29 12.91
N THR A 259 -13.58 -20.69 14.15
CA THR A 259 -12.75 -19.94 15.12
C THR A 259 -11.30 -19.91 14.71
N GLY A 260 -10.75 -21.04 14.25
CA GLY A 260 -9.38 -21.14 13.76
C GLY A 260 -9.16 -20.25 12.54
N PHE A 261 -10.08 -20.25 11.58
CA PHE A 261 -10.01 -19.37 10.41
C PHE A 261 -10.15 -17.90 10.79
N VAL A 262 -11.05 -17.52 11.70
CA VAL A 262 -11.20 -16.15 12.19
C VAL A 262 -9.89 -15.66 12.81
N LEU A 263 -9.26 -16.45 13.67
CA LEU A 263 -7.96 -16.10 14.28
C LEU A 263 -6.87 -15.96 13.22
N GLY A 264 -6.85 -16.83 12.21
CA GLY A 264 -5.96 -16.70 11.06
C GLY A 264 -6.16 -15.40 10.31
N PHE A 265 -7.41 -15.02 9.97
CA PHE A 265 -7.70 -13.76 9.28
C PHE A 265 -7.40 -12.53 10.13
N VAL A 266 -7.60 -12.57 11.45
CA VAL A 266 -7.17 -11.51 12.38
C VAL A 266 -5.65 -11.35 12.33
N ALA A 267 -4.89 -12.44 12.39
CA ALA A 267 -3.43 -12.38 12.30
C ALA A 267 -2.96 -11.81 10.96
N LEU A 268 -3.54 -12.29 9.84
CA LEU A 268 -3.21 -11.78 8.49
C LEU A 268 -3.52 -10.29 8.33
N GLY A 269 -4.68 -9.82 8.84
CA GLY A 269 -5.05 -8.40 8.79
C GLY A 269 -4.13 -7.52 9.63
N ALA A 270 -3.80 -7.94 10.85
CA ALA A 270 -2.86 -7.22 11.70
C ALA A 270 -1.45 -7.17 11.08
N ALA A 271 -0.98 -8.27 10.51
CA ALA A 271 0.30 -8.35 9.82
C ALA A 271 0.34 -7.43 8.59
N MET A 272 -0.73 -7.41 7.79
CA MET A 272 -0.83 -6.54 6.61
C MET A 272 -0.69 -5.07 6.98
N CYS A 273 -1.34 -4.63 8.04
CA CYS A 273 -1.23 -3.28 8.56
C CYS A 273 0.19 -2.95 9.01
N GLY A 274 0.78 -3.81 9.86
CA GLY A 274 2.14 -3.61 10.39
C GLY A 274 3.18 -3.52 9.27
N TYR A 275 3.09 -4.40 8.29
CA TYR A 275 3.95 -4.36 7.10
C TYR A 275 3.77 -3.07 6.31
N SER A 276 2.53 -2.71 5.96
CA SER A 276 2.23 -1.52 5.15
C SER A 276 2.72 -0.23 5.83
N LEU A 277 2.55 -0.13 7.15
CA LEU A 277 2.98 1.03 7.92
C LEU A 277 4.51 1.09 8.02
N SER A 278 5.14 -0.04 8.34
CA SER A 278 6.60 -0.11 8.52
C SER A 278 7.35 0.12 7.21
N GLN A 279 6.95 -0.51 6.12
CA GLN A 279 7.65 -0.36 4.84
C GLN A 279 7.55 1.07 4.28
N GLN A 280 6.41 1.74 4.45
CA GLN A 280 6.22 3.12 4.02
C GLN A 280 7.06 4.13 4.82
N THR A 281 7.29 3.83 6.10
CA THR A 281 8.01 4.74 6.99
C THR A 281 9.50 4.44 7.00
N LEU A 282 9.89 3.17 7.05
CA LEU A 282 11.28 2.74 7.11
C LEU A 282 12.08 3.20 5.89
N VAL A 283 11.49 3.14 4.69
CA VAL A 283 12.15 3.61 3.46
C VAL A 283 12.55 5.09 3.52
N LEU A 284 11.83 5.92 4.29
CA LEU A 284 12.12 7.34 4.47
C LEU A 284 13.24 7.61 5.48
N GLU A 285 13.68 6.60 6.21
CA GLU A 285 14.71 6.72 7.25
C GLU A 285 16.10 6.31 6.76
N PHE A 286 16.21 5.67 5.57
CA PHE A 286 17.48 5.27 4.98
C PHE A 286 18.22 6.44 4.33
N GLY A 287 19.53 6.55 4.61
CA GLY A 287 20.50 7.36 3.90
C GLY A 287 20.24 8.88 3.89
N ALA A 288 20.85 9.56 2.92
CA ALA A 288 20.73 11.01 2.79
C ALA A 288 19.32 11.44 2.36
N ARG A 289 18.83 12.55 2.91
CA ARG A 289 17.50 13.12 2.57
C ARG A 289 17.33 13.46 1.09
N GLU A 290 18.43 13.74 0.40
CA GLU A 290 18.46 14.10 -1.02
C GLU A 290 18.09 12.90 -1.92
N ASP A 291 18.41 11.68 -1.50
CA ASP A 291 18.16 10.44 -2.24
C ASP A 291 16.80 9.81 -1.91
N THR A 292 16.10 10.30 -0.88
CA THR A 292 14.83 9.74 -0.40
C THR A 292 13.77 9.60 -1.50
N PRO A 293 13.55 10.55 -2.44
CA PRO A 293 12.57 10.40 -3.51
C PRO A 293 12.86 9.20 -4.41
N MET A 294 14.13 8.99 -4.80
CA MET A 294 14.52 7.89 -5.67
C MET A 294 14.45 6.55 -4.94
N ARG A 295 14.86 6.49 -3.65
CA ARG A 295 14.72 5.29 -2.81
C ARG A 295 13.25 4.89 -2.66
N LEU A 296 12.38 5.85 -2.36
CA LEU A 296 10.95 5.63 -2.25
C LEU A 296 10.35 5.14 -3.57
N ALA A 297 10.73 5.75 -4.68
CA ALA A 297 10.26 5.36 -6.00
C ALA A 297 10.71 3.94 -6.37
N LEU A 298 11.98 3.61 -6.12
CA LEU A 298 12.52 2.27 -6.38
C LEU A 298 11.80 1.21 -5.53
N SER A 299 11.64 1.47 -4.23
CA SER A 299 10.90 0.60 -3.30
C SER A 299 9.45 0.39 -3.76
N THR A 300 8.74 1.47 -4.10
CA THR A 300 7.35 1.40 -4.55
C THR A 300 7.22 0.67 -5.89
N THR A 301 8.12 0.92 -6.84
CA THR A 301 8.13 0.26 -8.14
C THR A 301 8.39 -1.24 -7.99
N ALA A 302 9.38 -1.61 -7.18
CA ALA A 302 9.73 -3.00 -6.89
C ALA A 302 8.54 -3.76 -6.24
N GLU A 303 7.93 -3.17 -5.20
CA GLU A 303 6.75 -3.73 -4.54
C GLU A 303 5.57 -3.91 -5.50
N THR A 304 5.25 -2.87 -6.27
CA THR A 304 4.10 -2.89 -7.19
C THR A 304 4.30 -3.89 -8.32
N SER A 305 5.54 -4.08 -8.79
CA SER A 305 5.87 -5.07 -9.82
C SER A 305 5.60 -6.49 -9.34
N VAL A 306 6.08 -6.84 -8.14
CA VAL A 306 5.83 -8.17 -7.54
C VAL A 306 4.36 -8.35 -7.21
N ALA A 307 3.69 -7.32 -6.67
CA ALA A 307 2.27 -7.37 -6.36
C ALA A 307 1.38 -7.55 -7.60
N ALA A 308 1.79 -7.03 -8.76
CA ALA A 308 1.06 -7.21 -10.02
C ALA A 308 1.17 -8.63 -10.58
N ILE A 309 2.32 -9.27 -10.43
CA ILE A 309 2.60 -10.61 -10.99
C ILE A 309 2.18 -11.71 -9.98
N GLY A 310 2.25 -11.41 -8.69
CA GLY A 310 2.02 -12.37 -7.61
C GLY A 310 0.74 -13.20 -7.74
N PRO A 311 -0.44 -12.60 -7.92
CA PRO A 311 -1.69 -13.34 -8.05
C PRO A 311 -1.72 -14.33 -9.23
N PHE A 312 -1.05 -14.02 -10.34
CA PHE A 312 -0.92 -14.94 -11.49
C PHE A 312 -0.09 -16.16 -11.12
N ILE A 313 1.07 -15.94 -10.49
CA ILE A 313 1.93 -17.03 -10.02
C ILE A 313 1.20 -17.85 -8.97
N GLY A 314 0.55 -17.20 -8.00
CA GLY A 314 -0.25 -17.85 -6.97
C GLY A 314 -1.38 -18.70 -7.55
N GLY A 315 -2.10 -18.18 -8.57
CA GLY A 315 -3.14 -18.91 -9.27
C GLY A 315 -2.61 -20.16 -9.99
N ILE A 316 -1.45 -20.07 -10.65
CA ILE A 316 -0.82 -21.21 -11.33
C ILE A 316 -0.41 -22.28 -10.29
N ILE A 317 0.20 -21.88 -9.19
CA ILE A 317 0.59 -22.83 -8.11
C ILE A 317 -0.64 -23.47 -7.49
N ALA A 318 -1.68 -22.67 -7.18
CA ALA A 318 -2.92 -23.17 -6.60
C ALA A 318 -3.64 -24.14 -7.53
N ALA A 319 -3.69 -23.87 -8.84
CA ALA A 319 -4.32 -24.74 -9.83
C ALA A 319 -3.54 -26.06 -10.05
N ALA A 320 -2.19 -26.00 -10.01
CA ALA A 320 -1.34 -27.16 -10.26
C ALA A 320 -1.14 -28.04 -9.02
N PHE A 321 -1.02 -27.45 -7.83
CA PHE A 321 -0.59 -28.13 -6.62
C PHE A 321 -1.56 -27.97 -5.43
N GLY A 322 -2.58 -27.12 -5.56
CA GLY A 322 -3.52 -26.82 -4.48
C GLY A 322 -3.06 -25.67 -3.56
N PHE A 323 -3.91 -25.33 -2.58
CA PHE A 323 -3.69 -24.16 -1.70
C PHE A 323 -2.64 -24.41 -0.61
N VAL A 324 -2.50 -25.64 -0.11
CA VAL A 324 -1.55 -25.97 0.96
C VAL A 324 -0.09 -25.75 0.52
N PRO A 325 0.38 -26.26 -0.64
CA PRO A 325 1.70 -25.95 -1.15
C PRO A 325 1.92 -24.45 -1.41
N LEU A 326 0.90 -23.72 -1.89
CA LEU A 326 0.98 -22.28 -2.10
C LEU A 326 1.24 -21.53 -0.78
N ILE A 327 0.55 -21.92 0.32
CA ILE A 327 0.77 -21.34 1.64
C ILE A 327 2.19 -21.64 2.13
N TRP A 328 2.71 -22.87 1.92
CA TRP A 328 4.09 -23.21 2.28
C TRP A 328 5.13 -22.38 1.52
N VAL A 329 4.93 -22.16 0.21
CA VAL A 329 5.81 -21.28 -0.59
C VAL A 329 5.77 -19.85 -0.04
N SER A 330 4.58 -19.34 0.29
CA SER A 330 4.41 -18.03 0.90
C SER A 330 5.13 -17.92 2.25
N MET A 331 5.01 -18.93 3.11
CA MET A 331 5.71 -18.99 4.39
C MET A 331 7.23 -19.04 4.21
N ALA A 332 7.73 -19.78 3.24
CA ALA A 332 9.18 -19.86 2.93
C ALA A 332 9.71 -18.48 2.51
N LEU A 333 8.98 -17.74 1.65
CA LEU A 333 9.36 -16.39 1.24
C LEU A 333 9.32 -15.39 2.43
N LEU A 334 8.32 -15.47 3.31
CA LEU A 334 8.25 -14.63 4.51
C LEU A 334 9.37 -14.96 5.51
N ALA A 335 9.70 -16.25 5.69
CA ALA A 335 10.82 -16.66 6.53
C ALA A 335 12.15 -16.16 5.99
N ALA A 336 12.36 -16.25 4.67
CA ALA A 336 13.55 -15.67 4.01
C ALA A 336 13.59 -14.14 4.19
N ALA A 337 12.46 -13.44 4.04
CA ALA A 337 12.37 -12.01 4.29
C ALA A 337 12.74 -11.65 5.75
N LEU A 338 12.23 -12.44 6.69
CA LEU A 338 12.53 -12.28 8.12
C LEU A 338 14.02 -12.46 8.41
N LEU A 339 14.67 -13.45 7.82
CA LEU A 339 16.13 -13.66 7.95
C LEU A 339 16.91 -12.47 7.37
N VAL A 340 16.53 -11.98 6.20
CA VAL A 340 17.21 -10.84 5.56
C VAL A 340 17.07 -9.57 6.41
N ILE A 341 15.89 -9.28 6.96
CA ILE A 341 15.69 -8.08 7.78
C ILE A 341 16.42 -8.19 9.14
N LEU A 342 16.43 -9.38 9.74
CA LEU A 342 17.10 -9.61 11.02
C LEU A 342 18.63 -9.48 10.90
N LEU A 343 19.23 -10.08 9.88
CA LEU A 343 20.66 -10.18 9.73
C LEU A 343 21.30 -9.06 8.92
N GLY A 344 20.51 -8.44 8.03
CA GLY A 344 21.05 -7.54 7.02
C GLY A 344 20.60 -6.08 7.11
N VAL A 345 19.64 -5.73 7.97
CA VAL A 345 19.15 -4.36 8.12
C VAL A 345 19.34 -3.90 9.56
N GLN A 346 19.99 -2.77 9.73
CA GLN A 346 20.07 -2.08 11.02
C GLN A 346 18.92 -1.07 11.14
N GLU A 347 18.58 -0.65 12.37
CA GLU A 347 17.55 0.39 12.56
C GLU A 347 18.12 1.75 12.18
N PRO A 348 17.68 2.35 11.04
CA PRO A 348 18.33 3.57 10.51
C PRO A 348 18.22 4.77 11.45
N ARG A 349 17.17 4.79 12.28
CA ARG A 349 16.88 5.89 13.21
C ARG A 349 17.96 6.06 14.27
N PHE A 350 18.59 4.97 14.72
CA PHE A 350 19.62 5.02 15.74
C PHE A 350 21.03 5.19 15.19
N GLU A 351 21.24 4.87 13.92
CA GLU A 351 22.50 5.06 13.21
C GLU A 351 22.80 6.55 12.96
N ASN A 352 21.77 7.34 12.65
CA ASN A 352 21.91 8.78 12.39
C ASN A 352 22.11 9.65 13.65
N ASN A 353 21.92 9.09 14.86
CA ASN A 353 22.16 9.80 16.11
C ASN A 353 23.59 9.60 16.68
N SER A 354 24.41 8.78 16.02
CA SER A 354 25.80 8.49 16.42
C SER A 354 26.86 9.24 15.57
N LEU A 355 26.42 10.09 14.65
CA LEU A 355 27.22 11.03 13.84
C LEU A 355 26.88 12.47 14.20
#